data_ba8e2ee263e509d84e3b9ff8ea6b8fa5
#
_entry.id   ba8e2ee263e509d84e3b9ff8ea6b8fa5
#
_cell.length_a   1.000
_cell.length_b   1.000
_cell.length_c   1.000
_cell.angle_alpha   90.00
_cell.angle_beta   90.00
_cell.angle_gamma   90.00
#
_symmetry.space_group_name_H-M   'P 1'
#
loop_
_entity.id
_entity.type
_entity.pdbx_description
1 polymer ?
#
loop_
_entity_poly.entity_id
_entity_poly.type
_entity_poly.pdbx_seq_one_letter_code
_entity_poly.pdbx_strand_id
1 'polypeptide(L)'
;MNSIIEAAQAKRAAPAQAAGPHTLHLMQPHDAARWDAFVRACPDATFFHLSGWQKVIEQSFGIKTWFYYVEQDGQIQGVLPLAEIKSRLFGHSLGAMPFCVYGGVAATDEKSRALLDDAADKLAKQLGVGHLEYRGMQRAHPDDPSWHTKELYVTFRKEISSDDEANLNAIPRKQRAMVRKGIKLGLKGVVEDNVDRMFEAYANSVLRLGTPVFPKKYFALLQKTFGDECEVRSIYTADDQLVASVLSFYWRDEVVPYYGGGMDLARGVAGNDFMYWNLMQAAAARGCRIFDYGRSKLGTGAYDFKKNWGFEATPLPYEYKLYASTALPDNNPLNPKYQLFIKMWKKLPLPVANFLGPHIVRNLG
;
A
#
# COMPACT_ATOMS: atom_id res chain seq x y z
N MET A 1 -36.21 57.49 24.62
CA MET A 1 -35.62 56.91 23.41
C MET A 1 -34.11 56.69 23.57
N ASN A 2 -33.64 56.27 24.78
CA ASN A 2 -32.20 56.11 25.08
C ASN A 2 -31.89 54.90 25.98
N SER A 3 -32.71 53.84 25.94
CA SER A 3 -32.46 52.65 26.79
C SER A 3 -32.38 51.32 26.00
N ILE A 4 -32.29 51.36 24.68
CA ILE A 4 -32.24 50.14 23.84
C ILE A 4 -30.87 49.98 23.18
N ILE A 5 -29.95 50.92 23.31
CA ILE A 5 -28.63 50.88 22.61
C ILE A 5 -27.53 50.34 23.53
N GLU A 6 -27.71 50.22 24.84
CA GLU A 6 -26.67 49.71 25.76
C GLU A 6 -26.63 48.20 26.00
N ALA A 7 -27.59 47.44 25.49
CA ALA A 7 -27.63 45.99 25.69
C ALA A 7 -26.90 45.16 24.58
N ALA A 8 -26.33 45.81 23.58
CA ALA A 8 -25.70 45.13 22.41
C ALA A 8 -24.16 45.05 22.42
N GLN A 9 -23.51 45.48 23.53
CA GLN A 9 -22.03 45.54 23.56
C GLN A 9 -21.37 44.71 24.67
N ALA A 10 -21.86 43.55 25.02
CA ALA A 10 -21.19 42.68 25.98
C ALA A 10 -21.27 41.17 25.67
N LYS A 11 -21.03 40.77 24.43
CA LYS A 11 -20.49 39.46 24.14
C LYS A 11 -19.04 39.63 23.71
N ARG A 12 -18.17 39.99 24.67
CA ARG A 12 -16.73 39.76 24.51
C ARG A 12 -16.56 38.25 24.28
N ALA A 13 -16.15 37.86 23.08
CA ALA A 13 -15.65 36.53 22.82
C ALA A 13 -14.61 36.22 23.89
N ALA A 14 -14.79 35.12 24.63
CA ALA A 14 -13.76 34.61 25.51
C ALA A 14 -12.46 34.51 24.73
N PRO A 15 -11.31 34.92 25.30
CA PRO A 15 -10.04 34.76 24.61
C PRO A 15 -9.89 33.30 24.26
N ALA A 16 -9.61 33.03 22.98
CA ALA A 16 -9.29 31.68 22.54
C ALA A 16 -8.20 31.15 23.44
N GLN A 17 -8.46 30.08 24.18
CA GLN A 17 -7.46 29.44 25.04
C GLN A 17 -6.25 29.12 24.14
N ALA A 18 -5.06 29.53 24.58
CA ALA A 18 -3.85 29.21 23.84
C ALA A 18 -3.75 27.67 23.72
N ALA A 19 -3.59 27.18 22.52
CA ALA A 19 -3.47 25.75 22.26
C ALA A 19 -2.32 25.16 23.11
N GLY A 20 -2.54 24.01 23.72
CA GLY A 20 -1.58 23.30 24.54
C GLY A 20 -0.33 22.86 23.76
N PRO A 21 0.69 22.34 24.44
CA PRO A 21 1.88 21.86 23.80
C PRO A 21 1.60 20.59 22.98
N HIS A 22 2.33 20.44 21.86
CA HIS A 22 2.38 19.19 21.14
C HIS A 22 3.23 18.17 21.92
N THR A 23 2.72 16.96 22.10
CA THR A 23 3.40 15.87 22.82
C THR A 23 3.52 14.64 21.93
N LEU A 24 4.70 14.03 21.94
CA LEU A 24 5.00 12.82 21.19
C LEU A 24 4.70 11.58 22.03
N HIS A 25 4.03 10.60 21.42
CA HIS A 25 3.65 9.35 22.06
C HIS A 25 3.99 8.15 21.17
N LEU A 26 4.15 6.97 21.80
CA LEU A 26 4.18 5.68 21.12
C LEU A 26 2.83 5.00 21.34
N MET A 27 2.16 4.65 20.25
CA MET A 27 0.82 4.03 20.26
C MET A 27 0.78 2.78 21.13
N GLN A 28 -0.18 2.73 22.02
CA GLN A 28 -0.53 1.57 22.82
C GLN A 28 -1.79 0.89 22.26
N PRO A 29 -2.09 -0.36 22.58
CA PRO A 29 -3.28 -1.05 22.06
C PRO A 29 -4.61 -0.30 22.26
N HIS A 30 -4.74 0.47 23.34
CA HIS A 30 -5.94 1.26 23.61
C HIS A 30 -6.05 2.53 22.76
N ASP A 31 -4.97 2.97 22.12
CA ASP A 31 -4.96 4.14 21.24
C ASP A 31 -5.43 3.81 19.81
N ALA A 32 -5.51 2.52 19.43
CA ALA A 32 -5.76 2.09 18.06
C ALA A 32 -7.02 2.72 17.45
N ALA A 33 -8.10 2.83 18.21
CA ALA A 33 -9.35 3.44 17.72
C ALA A 33 -9.20 4.96 17.47
N ARG A 34 -8.48 5.68 18.33
CA ARG A 34 -8.20 7.12 18.17
C ARG A 34 -7.26 7.36 16.97
N TRP A 35 -6.25 6.51 16.87
CA TRP A 35 -5.30 6.49 15.73
C TRP A 35 -6.05 6.32 14.40
N ASP A 36 -6.88 5.28 14.29
CA ASP A 36 -7.60 4.99 13.04
C ASP A 36 -8.64 6.08 12.72
N ALA A 37 -9.27 6.69 13.73
CA ALA A 37 -10.15 7.85 13.54
C ALA A 37 -9.39 9.04 12.93
N PHE A 38 -8.19 9.35 13.44
CA PHE A 38 -7.32 10.37 12.86
C PHE A 38 -6.91 10.01 11.41
N VAL A 39 -6.43 8.78 11.18
CA VAL A 39 -6.01 8.31 9.84
C VAL A 39 -7.14 8.44 8.82
N ARG A 40 -8.38 8.13 9.22
CA ARG A 40 -9.54 8.27 8.34
C ARG A 40 -9.87 9.72 8.00
N ALA A 41 -9.63 10.65 8.91
CA ALA A 41 -9.92 12.06 8.75
C ALA A 41 -8.79 12.85 8.07
N CYS A 42 -7.52 12.45 8.25
CA CYS A 42 -6.35 13.17 7.75
C CYS A 42 -6.17 12.97 6.23
N PRO A 43 -6.19 14.04 5.40
CA PRO A 43 -6.03 13.91 3.94
C PRO A 43 -4.72 13.27 3.50
N ASP A 44 -3.62 13.51 4.24
CA ASP A 44 -2.29 12.97 3.93
C ASP A 44 -2.16 11.49 4.25
N ALA A 45 -3.08 10.94 5.06
CA ALA A 45 -3.04 9.54 5.43
C ALA A 45 -3.64 8.64 4.35
N THR A 46 -3.07 7.45 4.24
CA THR A 46 -3.51 6.38 3.34
C THR A 46 -3.95 5.15 4.13
N PHE A 47 -4.52 4.16 3.46
CA PHE A 47 -4.83 2.84 4.03
C PHE A 47 -3.65 2.24 4.81
N PHE A 48 -2.42 2.51 4.38
CA PHE A 48 -1.21 1.95 4.96
C PHE A 48 -0.75 2.63 6.27
N HIS A 49 -1.48 3.65 6.74
CA HIS A 49 -1.30 4.26 8.05
C HIS A 49 -2.21 3.65 9.14
N LEU A 50 -3.19 2.80 8.79
CA LEU A 50 -4.08 2.18 9.76
C LEU A 50 -3.31 1.35 10.79
N SER A 51 -3.76 1.39 12.05
CA SER A 51 -3.13 0.69 13.18
C SER A 51 -3.06 -0.83 12.99
N GLY A 52 -3.99 -1.40 12.25
CA GLY A 52 -4.04 -2.82 11.93
C GLY A 52 -2.77 -3.36 11.27
N TRP A 53 -2.00 -2.52 10.56
CA TRP A 53 -0.73 -2.90 9.96
C TRP A 53 0.32 -3.31 10.98
N GLN A 54 0.33 -2.74 12.19
CA GLN A 54 1.20 -3.17 13.27
C GLN A 54 1.05 -4.67 13.52
N LYS A 55 -0.18 -5.10 13.81
CA LYS A 55 -0.51 -6.50 14.07
C LYS A 55 -0.15 -7.41 12.89
N VAL A 56 -0.49 -6.99 11.66
CA VAL A 56 -0.23 -7.79 10.46
C VAL A 56 1.28 -8.02 10.27
N ILE A 57 2.10 -6.98 10.38
CA ILE A 57 3.54 -7.06 10.15
C ILE A 57 4.23 -7.84 11.27
N GLU A 58 3.93 -7.55 12.53
CA GLU A 58 4.54 -8.22 13.67
C GLU A 58 4.18 -9.71 13.71
N GLN A 59 2.92 -10.06 13.54
CA GLN A 59 2.49 -11.46 13.61
C GLN A 59 2.88 -12.29 12.38
N SER A 60 2.97 -11.67 11.20
CA SER A 60 3.35 -12.40 9.99
C SER A 60 4.84 -12.66 9.89
N PHE A 61 5.66 -11.69 10.30
CA PHE A 61 7.09 -11.67 9.99
C PHE A 61 8.01 -11.56 11.22
N GLY A 62 7.47 -11.20 12.40
CA GLY A 62 8.26 -10.91 13.59
C GLY A 62 9.11 -9.63 13.44
N ILE A 63 8.71 -8.73 12.59
CA ILE A 63 9.34 -7.43 12.36
C ILE A 63 8.90 -6.48 13.46
N LYS A 64 9.85 -5.77 14.07
CA LYS A 64 9.55 -4.75 15.08
C LYS A 64 8.99 -3.50 14.43
N THR A 65 8.00 -2.89 15.09
CA THR A 65 7.34 -1.68 14.62
C THR A 65 7.30 -0.61 15.71
N TRP A 66 7.21 0.64 15.29
CA TRP A 66 7.03 1.82 16.14
C TRP A 66 5.97 2.70 15.53
N PHE A 67 4.86 2.88 16.22
CA PHE A 67 3.74 3.70 15.79
C PHE A 67 3.74 4.98 16.63
N TYR A 68 4.40 6.03 16.13
CA TYR A 68 4.46 7.32 16.78
C TYR A 68 3.25 8.18 16.42
N TYR A 69 2.73 8.92 17.40
CA TYR A 69 1.77 9.97 17.14
C TYR A 69 2.07 11.23 17.98
N VAL A 70 1.63 12.36 17.47
CA VAL A 70 1.67 13.65 18.14
C VAL A 70 0.27 14.02 18.57
N GLU A 71 0.11 14.42 19.82
CA GLU A 71 -1.15 14.88 20.41
C GLU A 71 -1.05 16.33 20.82
N GLN A 72 -2.14 17.09 20.63
CA GLN A 72 -2.37 18.42 21.18
C GLN A 72 -3.79 18.51 21.70
N ASP A 73 -3.97 19.00 22.93
CA ASP A 73 -5.28 19.16 23.58
C ASP A 73 -6.17 17.90 23.54
N GLY A 74 -5.57 16.71 23.72
CA GLY A 74 -6.26 15.42 23.69
C GLY A 74 -6.62 14.90 22.30
N GLN A 75 -6.20 15.59 21.22
CA GLN A 75 -6.45 15.20 19.84
C GLN A 75 -5.15 14.83 19.12
N ILE A 76 -5.16 13.73 18.37
CA ILE A 76 -4.03 13.35 17.52
C ILE A 76 -3.93 14.36 16.37
N GLN A 77 -2.73 14.89 16.15
CA GLN A 77 -2.41 15.86 15.08
C GLN A 77 -1.49 15.27 14.00
N GLY A 78 -0.88 14.13 14.28
CA GLY A 78 -0.04 13.45 13.31
C GLY A 78 0.32 12.04 13.73
N VAL A 79 0.58 11.18 12.75
CA VAL A 79 0.95 9.77 12.93
C VAL A 79 2.11 9.37 12.03
N LEU A 80 2.93 8.44 12.49
CA LEU A 80 4.05 7.88 11.76
C LEU A 80 4.24 6.40 12.11
N PRO A 81 3.75 5.46 11.30
CA PRO A 81 4.04 4.05 11.45
C PRO A 81 5.43 3.73 10.86
N LEU A 82 6.30 3.13 11.64
CA LEU A 82 7.65 2.72 11.25
C LEU A 82 7.90 1.24 11.53
N ALA A 83 8.77 0.62 10.74
CA ALA A 83 9.23 -0.74 10.94
C ALA A 83 10.73 -0.90 10.68
N GLU A 84 11.38 -1.81 11.42
CA GLU A 84 12.79 -2.14 11.30
C GLU A 84 12.99 -3.38 10.43
N ILE A 85 13.68 -3.25 9.30
CA ILE A 85 14.13 -4.39 8.51
C ILE A 85 15.61 -4.62 8.78
N LYS A 86 15.92 -5.79 9.36
CA LYS A 86 17.29 -6.19 9.66
C LYS A 86 17.61 -7.50 8.97
N SER A 87 18.49 -7.42 7.97
CA SER A 87 18.90 -8.56 7.15
C SER A 87 20.41 -8.56 6.95
N ARG A 88 21.02 -9.76 7.08
CA ARG A 88 22.44 -9.92 6.75
C ARG A 88 22.75 -9.74 5.27
N LEU A 89 21.76 -9.97 4.40
CA LEU A 89 21.93 -9.90 2.94
C LEU A 89 21.47 -8.57 2.33
N PHE A 90 20.44 -7.93 2.93
CA PHE A 90 19.79 -6.75 2.36
C PHE A 90 20.00 -5.48 3.20
N GLY A 91 20.79 -5.58 4.29
CA GLY A 91 21.13 -4.44 5.13
C GLY A 91 20.16 -4.22 6.29
N HIS A 92 20.32 -3.07 6.94
CA HIS A 92 19.56 -2.67 8.12
C HIS A 92 18.93 -1.30 7.86
N SER A 93 17.62 -1.21 7.90
CA SER A 93 16.85 0.00 7.60
C SER A 93 15.67 0.19 8.55
N LEU A 94 15.29 1.44 8.72
CA LEU A 94 14.03 1.86 9.31
C LEU A 94 13.20 2.54 8.22
N GLY A 95 11.89 2.39 8.23
CA GLY A 95 11.08 3.09 7.25
C GLY A 95 9.59 2.86 7.41
N ALA A 96 8.83 3.40 6.48
CA ALA A 96 7.41 3.13 6.36
C ALA A 96 7.12 1.62 6.35
N MET A 97 5.87 1.24 6.62
CA MET A 97 5.49 -0.17 6.75
C MET A 97 6.02 -1.00 5.59
N PRO A 98 6.75 -2.10 5.86
CA PRO A 98 7.26 -2.98 4.83
C PRO A 98 6.10 -3.57 4.02
N PHE A 99 6.36 -3.82 2.73
CA PHE A 99 5.38 -4.35 1.77
C PHE A 99 4.23 -3.39 1.46
N CYS A 100 4.21 -2.18 2.04
CA CYS A 100 3.25 -1.11 1.73
C CYS A 100 3.77 -0.19 0.63
N VAL A 101 2.85 0.32 -0.19
CA VAL A 101 3.19 1.20 -1.32
C VAL A 101 3.41 2.63 -0.86
N TYR A 102 2.60 3.07 0.11
CA TYR A 102 2.61 4.41 0.67
C TYR A 102 2.92 4.35 2.16
N GLY A 103 3.46 5.45 2.70
CA GLY A 103 3.76 5.61 4.11
C GLY A 103 4.80 6.69 4.35
N GLY A 104 4.84 7.16 5.57
CA GLY A 104 5.64 8.28 6.05
C GLY A 104 4.84 9.04 7.08
N VAL A 105 5.12 10.33 7.27
CA VAL A 105 4.37 11.17 8.18
C VAL A 105 3.04 11.58 7.55
N ALA A 106 1.93 11.39 8.29
CA ALA A 106 0.65 12.00 8.00
C ALA A 106 0.29 12.94 9.15
N ALA A 107 0.16 14.24 8.88
CA ALA A 107 -0.03 15.25 9.92
C ALA A 107 -0.90 16.41 9.41
N THR A 108 -1.62 17.05 10.37
CA THR A 108 -2.48 18.21 10.08
C THR A 108 -1.74 19.53 10.14
N ASP A 109 -0.54 19.54 10.73
CA ASP A 109 0.29 20.74 10.88
C ASP A 109 1.79 20.42 10.83
N GLU A 110 2.58 21.45 10.49
CA GLU A 110 4.01 21.33 10.28
C GLU A 110 4.79 21.02 11.58
N LYS A 111 4.30 21.48 12.73
CA LYS A 111 4.95 21.23 14.02
C LYS A 111 4.83 19.74 14.41
N SER A 112 3.67 19.14 14.17
CA SER A 112 3.46 17.71 14.35
C SER A 112 4.33 16.89 13.38
N ARG A 113 4.43 17.32 12.12
CA ARG A 113 5.33 16.72 11.14
C ARG A 113 6.77 16.72 11.62
N ALA A 114 7.29 17.89 12.01
CA ALA A 114 8.66 18.05 12.47
C ALA A 114 8.98 17.20 13.72
N LEU A 115 8.04 17.07 14.67
CA LEU A 115 8.22 16.21 15.85
C LEU A 115 8.29 14.73 15.48
N LEU A 116 7.49 14.28 14.53
CA LEU A 116 7.50 12.89 14.04
C LEU A 116 8.77 12.57 13.26
N ASP A 117 9.25 13.51 12.43
CA ASP A 117 10.51 13.36 11.71
C ASP A 117 11.73 13.33 12.66
N ASP A 118 11.74 14.17 13.71
CA ASP A 118 12.76 14.14 14.76
C ASP A 118 12.73 12.81 15.54
N ALA A 119 11.55 12.28 15.83
CA ALA A 119 11.41 10.98 16.48
C ALA A 119 11.95 9.83 15.59
N ALA A 120 11.65 9.86 14.29
CA ALA A 120 12.19 8.88 13.34
C ALA A 120 13.72 8.98 13.22
N ASP A 121 14.27 10.20 13.15
CA ASP A 121 15.71 10.46 13.08
C ASP A 121 16.44 9.94 14.34
N LYS A 122 15.90 10.21 15.53
CA LYS A 122 16.42 9.70 16.81
C LYS A 122 16.39 8.18 16.86
N LEU A 123 15.28 7.57 16.47
CA LEU A 123 15.13 6.12 16.43
C LEU A 123 16.11 5.48 15.43
N ALA A 124 16.25 6.06 14.23
CA ALA A 124 17.19 5.59 13.21
C ALA A 124 18.63 5.58 13.71
N LYS A 125 19.06 6.65 14.41
CA LYS A 125 20.37 6.75 15.04
C LYS A 125 20.55 5.74 16.17
N GLN A 126 19.53 5.60 17.04
CA GLN A 126 19.54 4.64 18.16
C GLN A 126 19.65 3.18 17.68
N LEU A 127 18.98 2.82 16.60
CA LEU A 127 19.02 1.49 16.01
C LEU A 127 20.31 1.24 15.18
N GLY A 128 21.03 2.30 14.80
CA GLY A 128 22.22 2.22 13.96
C GLY A 128 21.90 1.73 12.55
N VAL A 129 20.77 2.16 11.98
CA VAL A 129 20.35 1.74 10.65
C VAL A 129 21.19 2.38 9.55
N GLY A 130 21.22 1.75 8.38
CA GLY A 130 21.86 2.31 7.20
C GLY A 130 21.11 3.52 6.65
N HIS A 131 19.80 3.47 6.65
CA HIS A 131 18.93 4.55 6.16
C HIS A 131 17.52 4.50 6.77
N LEU A 132 16.84 5.64 6.71
CA LEU A 132 15.40 5.81 6.91
C LEU A 132 14.74 5.99 5.55
N GLU A 133 13.56 5.38 5.32
CA GLU A 133 12.80 5.44 4.06
C GLU A 133 11.37 5.90 4.29
N TYR A 134 10.93 6.93 3.55
CA TYR A 134 9.53 7.32 3.42
C TYR A 134 9.02 7.07 2.00
N ARG A 135 7.73 6.75 1.90
CA ARG A 135 7.06 6.34 0.64
C ARG A 135 5.88 7.27 0.36
N GLY A 136 6.16 8.54 0.16
CA GLY A 136 5.14 9.55 -0.14
C GLY A 136 4.65 9.51 -1.58
N MET A 137 3.45 10.02 -1.81
CA MET A 137 2.97 10.35 -3.17
C MET A 137 3.60 11.66 -3.67
N GLN A 138 4.10 12.48 -2.75
CA GLN A 138 4.84 13.71 -2.99
C GLN A 138 6.07 13.73 -2.08
N ARG A 139 7.05 14.56 -2.41
CA ARG A 139 8.22 14.78 -1.55
C ARG A 139 7.76 15.49 -0.27
N ALA A 140 8.11 14.91 0.88
CA ALA A 140 7.88 15.53 2.18
C ALA A 140 8.99 16.54 2.54
N HIS A 141 10.20 16.34 1.98
CA HIS A 141 11.41 17.13 2.31
C HIS A 141 12.07 17.70 1.04
N PRO A 142 11.36 18.52 0.21
CA PRO A 142 11.89 18.97 -1.07
C PRO A 142 13.13 19.85 -0.94
N ASP A 143 13.26 20.59 0.16
CA ASP A 143 14.30 21.59 0.38
C ASP A 143 15.41 21.13 1.36
N ASP A 144 15.30 19.93 1.94
CA ASP A 144 16.29 19.37 2.85
C ASP A 144 17.31 18.50 2.09
N PRO A 145 18.58 18.93 1.95
CA PRO A 145 19.60 18.19 1.22
C PRO A 145 20.03 16.88 1.89
N SER A 146 19.65 16.64 3.14
CA SER A 146 19.92 15.37 3.83
C SER A 146 18.98 14.24 3.38
N TRP A 147 17.89 14.57 2.67
CA TRP A 147 16.98 13.61 2.08
C TRP A 147 17.26 13.42 0.59
N HIS A 148 17.41 12.18 0.19
CA HIS A 148 17.68 11.77 -1.19
C HIS A 148 16.44 11.14 -1.80
N THR A 149 16.07 11.53 -3.02
CA THR A 149 14.92 10.97 -3.73
C THR A 149 15.34 9.85 -4.67
N LYS A 150 14.60 8.75 -4.68
CA LYS A 150 14.76 7.65 -5.64
C LYS A 150 13.60 7.61 -6.62
N GLU A 151 13.90 7.89 -7.89
CA GLU A 151 12.94 7.93 -9.00
C GLU A 151 12.85 6.60 -9.75
N LEU A 152 12.68 5.49 -9.02
CA LEU A 152 12.56 4.16 -9.61
C LEU A 152 11.10 3.73 -9.76
N TYR A 153 10.23 4.33 -8.97
CA TYR A 153 8.86 3.89 -8.80
C TYR A 153 7.86 4.87 -9.39
N VAL A 154 6.78 4.31 -9.91
CA VAL A 154 5.60 5.06 -10.34
C VAL A 154 4.34 4.40 -9.79
N THR A 155 3.27 5.17 -9.63
CA THR A 155 1.92 4.64 -9.44
C THR A 155 1.08 4.83 -10.70
N PHE A 156 -0.04 4.12 -10.78
CA PHE A 156 -1.01 4.19 -11.87
C PHE A 156 -2.39 4.34 -11.28
N ARG A 157 -2.91 5.55 -11.29
CA ARG A 157 -4.22 5.91 -10.74
C ARG A 157 -5.10 6.47 -11.84
N LYS A 158 -6.37 6.10 -11.86
CA LYS A 158 -7.35 6.57 -12.84
C LYS A 158 -8.72 6.66 -12.22
N GLU A 159 -9.45 7.68 -12.60
CA GLU A 159 -10.86 7.79 -12.28
C GLU A 159 -11.67 6.69 -12.98
N ILE A 160 -12.64 6.15 -12.26
CA ILE A 160 -13.63 5.20 -12.76
C ILE A 160 -15.04 5.77 -12.59
N SER A 161 -15.91 5.48 -13.54
CA SER A 161 -17.31 5.89 -13.54
C SER A 161 -18.19 4.82 -12.89
N SER A 162 -19.37 5.22 -12.43
CA SER A 162 -20.44 4.28 -12.09
C SER A 162 -21.06 3.60 -13.32
N ASP A 163 -20.73 4.05 -14.54
CA ASP A 163 -21.18 3.49 -15.82
C ASP A 163 -20.12 2.50 -16.35
N ASP A 164 -20.46 1.22 -16.35
CA ASP A 164 -19.62 0.14 -16.85
C ASP A 164 -19.24 0.32 -18.32
N GLU A 165 -20.15 0.81 -19.16
CA GLU A 165 -19.86 1.02 -20.58
C GLU A 165 -18.84 2.14 -20.77
N ALA A 166 -18.96 3.23 -20.02
CA ALA A 166 -17.98 4.32 -20.02
C ALA A 166 -16.59 3.78 -19.60
N ASN A 167 -16.52 3.00 -18.51
CA ASN A 167 -15.28 2.38 -18.05
C ASN A 167 -14.68 1.45 -19.11
N LEU A 168 -15.50 0.58 -19.71
CA LEU A 168 -15.04 -0.35 -20.74
C LEU A 168 -14.50 0.38 -21.99
N ASN A 169 -15.17 1.47 -22.39
CA ASN A 169 -14.77 2.28 -23.54
C ASN A 169 -13.50 3.09 -23.27
N ALA A 170 -13.22 3.45 -22.01
CA ALA A 170 -12.01 4.11 -21.58
C ALA A 170 -10.77 3.19 -21.60
N ILE A 171 -10.95 1.86 -21.67
CA ILE A 171 -9.85 0.89 -21.85
C ILE A 171 -9.39 0.92 -23.31
N PRO A 172 -8.07 1.00 -23.60
CA PRO A 172 -7.53 0.95 -24.94
C PRO A 172 -7.99 -0.29 -25.72
N ARG A 173 -8.20 -0.14 -27.02
CA ARG A 173 -8.83 -1.13 -27.91
C ARG A 173 -8.31 -2.56 -27.72
N LYS A 174 -6.99 -2.71 -27.60
CA LYS A 174 -6.34 -4.02 -27.45
C LYS A 174 -6.76 -4.71 -26.15
N GLN A 175 -6.65 -4.02 -25.02
CA GLN A 175 -6.99 -4.58 -23.71
C GLN A 175 -8.52 -4.75 -23.55
N ARG A 176 -9.31 -3.81 -24.09
CA ARG A 176 -10.77 -3.95 -24.17
C ARG A 176 -11.20 -5.21 -24.92
N ALA A 177 -10.50 -5.58 -26.00
CA ALA A 177 -10.75 -6.83 -26.72
C ALA A 177 -10.46 -8.06 -25.83
N MET A 178 -9.44 -8.00 -24.96
CA MET A 178 -9.16 -9.09 -24.00
C MET A 178 -10.25 -9.18 -22.93
N VAL A 179 -10.72 -8.06 -22.39
CA VAL A 179 -11.87 -8.04 -21.47
C VAL A 179 -13.10 -8.66 -22.11
N ARG A 180 -13.46 -8.24 -23.35
CA ARG A 180 -14.59 -8.80 -24.10
C ARG A 180 -14.42 -10.30 -24.39
N LYS A 181 -13.20 -10.77 -24.60
CA LYS A 181 -12.91 -12.21 -24.72
C LYS A 181 -13.27 -12.96 -23.45
N GLY A 182 -12.86 -12.46 -22.27
CA GLY A 182 -13.24 -13.06 -20.98
C GLY A 182 -14.76 -13.11 -20.78
N ILE A 183 -15.45 -11.99 -21.07
CA ILE A 183 -16.93 -11.93 -21.02
C ILE A 183 -17.56 -13.00 -21.92
N LYS A 184 -17.11 -13.08 -23.20
CA LYS A 184 -17.62 -14.05 -24.18
C LYS A 184 -17.39 -15.50 -23.75
N LEU A 185 -16.31 -15.79 -23.04
CA LEU A 185 -15.99 -17.12 -22.52
C LEU A 185 -16.75 -17.46 -21.23
N GLY A 186 -17.62 -16.57 -20.74
CA GLY A 186 -18.42 -16.79 -19.55
C GLY A 186 -17.60 -16.83 -18.26
N LEU A 187 -16.48 -16.10 -18.21
CA LEU A 187 -15.74 -15.95 -16.95
C LEU A 187 -16.61 -15.26 -15.90
N LYS A 188 -16.52 -15.72 -14.66
CA LYS A 188 -17.29 -15.18 -13.54
C LYS A 188 -16.39 -14.81 -12.37
N GLY A 189 -16.73 -13.70 -11.69
CA GLY A 189 -16.05 -13.25 -10.48
C GLY A 189 -16.83 -13.66 -9.25
N VAL A 190 -16.11 -14.15 -8.22
CA VAL A 190 -16.66 -14.57 -6.93
C VAL A 190 -15.85 -13.90 -5.82
N VAL A 191 -16.52 -13.36 -4.81
CA VAL A 191 -15.88 -12.91 -3.55
C VAL A 191 -15.67 -14.13 -2.67
N GLU A 192 -14.45 -14.28 -2.16
CA GLU A 192 -14.06 -15.43 -1.35
C GLU A 192 -14.05 -15.08 0.13
N ASP A 193 -14.55 -15.99 0.96
CA ASP A 193 -14.54 -15.86 2.42
C ASP A 193 -13.16 -16.11 3.05
N ASN A 194 -12.23 -16.68 2.27
CA ASN A 194 -10.88 -17.01 2.70
C ASN A 194 -9.85 -16.78 1.59
N VAL A 195 -8.57 -16.94 1.93
CA VAL A 195 -7.45 -16.61 1.03
C VAL A 195 -6.93 -17.80 0.22
N ASP A 196 -7.58 -18.97 0.25
CA ASP A 196 -7.02 -20.22 -0.29
C ASP A 196 -6.80 -20.13 -1.80
N ARG A 197 -7.82 -19.73 -2.54
CA ARG A 197 -7.77 -19.58 -4.00
C ARG A 197 -6.85 -18.46 -4.44
N MET A 198 -6.89 -17.35 -3.68
CA MET A 198 -5.97 -16.23 -3.90
C MET A 198 -4.52 -16.66 -3.71
N PHE A 199 -4.21 -17.39 -2.63
CA PHE A 199 -2.85 -17.87 -2.39
C PHE A 199 -2.39 -18.85 -3.46
N GLU A 200 -3.26 -19.74 -3.93
CA GLU A 200 -2.98 -20.67 -5.03
C GLU A 200 -2.59 -19.91 -6.31
N ALA A 201 -3.43 -18.99 -6.76
CA ALA A 201 -3.17 -18.19 -7.97
C ALA A 201 -1.93 -17.30 -7.84
N TYR A 202 -1.78 -16.65 -6.68
CA TYR A 202 -0.64 -15.77 -6.38
C TYR A 202 0.68 -16.52 -6.35
N ALA A 203 0.75 -17.65 -5.62
CA ALA A 203 1.97 -18.46 -5.49
C ALA A 203 2.46 -18.98 -6.85
N ASN A 204 1.55 -19.48 -7.69
CA ASN A 204 1.86 -19.87 -9.07
C ASN A 204 2.40 -18.71 -9.89
N SER A 205 1.75 -17.55 -9.81
CA SER A 205 2.14 -16.36 -10.55
C SER A 205 3.52 -15.83 -10.15
N VAL A 206 3.79 -15.66 -8.85
CA VAL A 206 5.08 -15.12 -8.38
C VAL A 206 6.24 -16.08 -8.62
N LEU A 207 6.01 -17.41 -8.56
CA LEU A 207 7.01 -18.41 -8.94
C LEU A 207 7.44 -18.25 -10.40
N ARG A 208 6.47 -18.10 -11.33
CA ARG A 208 6.76 -17.84 -12.75
C ARG A 208 7.50 -16.53 -12.97
N LEU A 209 7.26 -15.52 -12.13
CA LEU A 209 8.00 -14.25 -12.15
C LEU A 209 9.38 -14.35 -11.51
N GLY A 210 9.66 -15.38 -10.71
CA GLY A 210 10.93 -15.56 -9.99
C GLY A 210 11.00 -14.74 -8.70
N THR A 211 9.84 -14.48 -8.11
CA THR A 211 9.70 -13.72 -6.86
C THR A 211 9.32 -14.68 -5.72
N PRO A 212 9.96 -14.58 -4.54
CA PRO A 212 9.55 -15.33 -3.36
C PRO A 212 8.11 -14.97 -2.93
N VAL A 213 7.34 -16.00 -2.55
CA VAL A 213 5.96 -15.85 -2.10
C VAL A 213 5.90 -15.42 -0.64
N PHE A 214 4.89 -14.60 -0.29
CA PHE A 214 4.54 -14.32 1.10
C PHE A 214 3.92 -15.56 1.78
N PRO A 215 4.00 -15.67 3.13
CA PRO A 215 3.33 -16.76 3.82
C PRO A 215 1.79 -16.61 3.72
N LYS A 216 1.07 -17.72 3.53
CA LYS A 216 -0.41 -17.71 3.45
C LYS A 216 -1.07 -17.01 4.64
N LYS A 217 -0.49 -17.20 5.85
CA LYS A 217 -0.97 -16.54 7.08
C LYS A 217 -0.98 -15.00 6.99
N TYR A 218 -0.09 -14.40 6.20
CA TYR A 218 -0.06 -12.95 5.99
C TYR A 218 -1.34 -12.47 5.32
N PHE A 219 -1.77 -13.14 4.26
CA PHE A 219 -3.01 -12.81 3.55
C PHE A 219 -4.25 -13.04 4.43
N ALA A 220 -4.27 -14.14 5.18
CA ALA A 220 -5.35 -14.41 6.13
C ALA A 220 -5.43 -13.36 7.25
N LEU A 221 -4.27 -12.86 7.71
CA LEU A 221 -4.24 -11.77 8.69
C LEU A 221 -4.70 -10.45 8.08
N LEU A 222 -4.37 -10.14 6.82
CA LEU A 222 -4.88 -8.96 6.13
C LEU A 222 -6.41 -8.98 6.07
N GLN A 223 -7.01 -10.07 5.56
CA GLN A 223 -8.46 -10.22 5.46
C GLN A 223 -9.13 -10.12 6.84
N LYS A 224 -8.59 -10.82 7.86
CA LYS A 224 -9.13 -10.79 9.22
C LYS A 224 -9.01 -9.41 9.89
N THR A 225 -7.92 -8.67 9.64
CA THR A 225 -7.64 -7.41 10.32
C THR A 225 -8.42 -6.26 9.71
N PHE A 226 -8.55 -6.23 8.39
CA PHE A 226 -9.18 -5.11 7.69
C PHE A 226 -10.63 -5.39 7.26
N GLY A 227 -11.14 -6.63 7.46
CA GLY A 227 -12.55 -6.96 7.22
C GLY A 227 -13.02 -6.51 5.83
N ASP A 228 -14.11 -5.73 5.80
CA ASP A 228 -14.74 -5.24 4.56
C ASP A 228 -13.82 -4.35 3.70
N GLU A 229 -12.74 -3.83 4.26
CA GLU A 229 -11.74 -3.06 3.51
C GLU A 229 -10.68 -3.94 2.82
N CYS A 230 -10.75 -5.28 2.98
CA CYS A 230 -9.83 -6.25 2.37
C CYS A 230 -10.60 -7.39 1.71
N GLU A 231 -10.86 -7.27 0.41
CA GLU A 231 -11.64 -8.25 -0.35
C GLU A 231 -10.73 -9.17 -1.15
N VAL A 232 -11.04 -10.46 -1.15
CA VAL A 232 -10.49 -11.46 -2.07
C VAL A 232 -11.51 -11.75 -3.16
N ARG A 233 -11.11 -11.56 -4.41
CA ARG A 233 -11.95 -11.84 -5.57
C ARG A 233 -11.27 -12.82 -6.51
N SER A 234 -11.91 -13.94 -6.77
CA SER A 234 -11.44 -14.99 -7.67
C SER A 234 -12.24 -15.03 -8.95
N ILE A 235 -11.58 -15.36 -10.05
CA ILE A 235 -12.19 -15.54 -11.37
C ILE A 235 -12.18 -17.01 -11.73
N TYR A 236 -13.32 -17.47 -12.21
CA TYR A 236 -13.54 -18.85 -12.62
C TYR A 236 -14.03 -18.93 -14.06
N THR A 237 -13.77 -20.07 -14.68
CA THR A 237 -14.42 -20.45 -15.95
C THR A 237 -15.88 -20.85 -15.70
N ALA A 238 -16.66 -21.07 -16.75
CA ALA A 238 -18.03 -21.52 -16.66
C ALA A 238 -18.17 -22.91 -15.97
N ASP A 239 -17.13 -23.74 -16.08
CA ASP A 239 -17.00 -25.07 -15.46
C ASP A 239 -16.20 -25.05 -14.13
N ASP A 240 -16.18 -23.92 -13.43
CA ASP A 240 -15.66 -23.72 -12.09
C ASP A 240 -14.14 -23.94 -11.91
N GLN A 241 -13.34 -23.83 -12.99
CA GLN A 241 -11.90 -23.85 -12.85
C GLN A 241 -11.37 -22.46 -12.43
N LEU A 242 -10.48 -22.43 -11.45
CA LEU A 242 -9.83 -21.18 -11.02
C LEU A 242 -8.94 -20.62 -12.14
N VAL A 243 -9.16 -19.37 -12.50
CA VAL A 243 -8.42 -18.66 -13.56
C VAL A 243 -7.40 -17.67 -12.98
N ALA A 244 -7.87 -16.80 -12.09
CA ALA A 244 -7.07 -15.75 -11.48
C ALA A 244 -7.70 -15.33 -10.16
N SER A 245 -6.93 -14.69 -9.29
CA SER A 245 -7.47 -14.12 -8.07
C SER A 245 -6.68 -12.87 -7.65
N VAL A 246 -7.36 -11.94 -6.97
CA VAL A 246 -6.78 -10.71 -6.45
C VAL A 246 -7.31 -10.42 -5.05
N LEU A 247 -6.39 -10.04 -4.14
CA LEU A 247 -6.70 -9.40 -2.88
C LEU A 247 -6.57 -7.90 -3.09
N SER A 248 -7.63 -7.16 -2.77
CA SER A 248 -7.74 -5.71 -2.97
C SER A 248 -8.06 -5.02 -1.66
N PHE A 249 -7.56 -3.79 -1.52
CA PHE A 249 -7.95 -2.91 -0.43
C PHE A 249 -8.92 -1.84 -0.93
N TYR A 250 -9.89 -1.50 -0.08
CA TYR A 250 -10.83 -0.40 -0.29
C TYR A 250 -10.54 0.68 0.75
N TRP A 251 -10.32 1.89 0.27
CA TRP A 251 -9.98 3.01 1.12
C TRP A 251 -10.69 4.27 0.66
N ARG A 252 -11.60 4.81 1.49
CA ARG A 252 -12.43 5.94 1.09
C ARG A 252 -13.18 5.62 -0.22
N ASP A 253 -12.90 6.37 -1.28
CA ASP A 253 -13.46 6.18 -2.61
C ASP A 253 -12.48 5.52 -3.61
N GLU A 254 -11.50 4.79 -3.09
CA GLU A 254 -10.47 4.12 -3.89
C GLU A 254 -10.49 2.60 -3.73
N VAL A 255 -10.14 1.89 -4.80
CA VAL A 255 -9.81 0.47 -4.77
C VAL A 255 -8.38 0.25 -5.22
N VAL A 256 -7.65 -0.58 -4.47
CA VAL A 256 -6.24 -0.90 -4.73
C VAL A 256 -6.10 -2.41 -4.90
N PRO A 257 -6.07 -2.96 -6.15
CA PRO A 257 -5.71 -4.36 -6.38
C PRO A 257 -4.25 -4.58 -5.96
N TYR A 258 -4.04 -5.30 -4.87
CA TYR A 258 -2.75 -5.28 -4.20
C TYR A 258 -1.92 -6.53 -4.44
N TYR A 259 -2.49 -7.71 -4.18
CA TYR A 259 -1.86 -8.99 -4.43
C TYR A 259 -2.70 -9.81 -5.38
N GLY A 260 -2.19 -10.14 -6.55
CA GLY A 260 -2.94 -10.90 -7.53
C GLY A 260 -2.07 -11.85 -8.34
N GLY A 261 -2.71 -12.82 -8.93
CA GLY A 261 -2.06 -13.76 -9.82
C GLY A 261 -3.05 -14.53 -10.68
N GLY A 262 -2.54 -15.08 -11.76
CA GLY A 262 -3.31 -15.96 -12.64
C GLY A 262 -2.71 -17.36 -12.69
N MET A 263 -3.57 -18.36 -12.86
CA MET A 263 -3.19 -19.72 -13.17
C MET A 263 -2.64 -19.82 -14.61
N ASP A 264 -2.11 -20.95 -15.01
CA ASP A 264 -1.54 -21.13 -16.36
C ASP A 264 -2.56 -20.88 -17.47
N LEU A 265 -3.81 -21.29 -17.24
CA LEU A 265 -4.90 -21.09 -18.20
C LEU A 265 -5.31 -19.61 -18.37
N ALA A 266 -4.98 -18.73 -17.41
CA ALA A 266 -5.39 -17.33 -17.43
C ALA A 266 -5.02 -16.59 -18.72
N ARG A 267 -3.82 -16.88 -19.27
CA ARG A 267 -3.38 -16.29 -20.55
C ARG A 267 -4.29 -16.70 -21.70
N GLY A 268 -4.69 -17.96 -21.77
CA GLY A 268 -5.54 -18.51 -22.84
C GLY A 268 -6.93 -17.90 -22.87
N VAL A 269 -7.48 -17.57 -21.71
CA VAL A 269 -8.86 -17.07 -21.53
C VAL A 269 -8.94 -15.57 -21.23
N ALA A 270 -7.82 -14.83 -21.31
CA ALA A 270 -7.72 -13.41 -20.91
C ALA A 270 -8.12 -13.15 -19.44
N GLY A 271 -7.78 -14.08 -18.56
CA GLY A 271 -8.25 -14.10 -17.18
C GLY A 271 -7.77 -12.92 -16.35
N ASN A 272 -6.52 -12.45 -16.52
CA ASN A 272 -6.02 -11.29 -15.78
C ASN A 272 -6.74 -9.99 -16.19
N ASP A 273 -7.00 -9.81 -17.49
CA ASP A 273 -7.74 -8.64 -17.97
C ASP A 273 -9.19 -8.66 -17.47
N PHE A 274 -9.82 -9.83 -17.51
CA PHE A 274 -11.17 -9.98 -16.96
C PHE A 274 -11.20 -9.78 -15.45
N MET A 275 -10.20 -10.24 -14.71
CA MET A 275 -10.09 -10.04 -13.26
C MET A 275 -10.09 -8.56 -12.88
N TYR A 276 -9.26 -7.76 -13.52
CA TYR A 276 -9.24 -6.32 -13.25
C TYR A 276 -10.50 -5.60 -13.71
N TRP A 277 -11.09 -6.04 -14.82
CA TRP A 277 -12.39 -5.54 -15.27
C TRP A 277 -13.50 -5.84 -14.25
N ASN A 278 -13.62 -7.09 -13.81
CA ASN A 278 -14.61 -7.50 -12.81
C ASN A 278 -14.42 -6.78 -11.46
N LEU A 279 -13.16 -6.57 -11.05
CA LEU A 279 -12.87 -5.75 -9.86
C LEU A 279 -13.28 -4.29 -10.06
N MET A 280 -13.05 -3.71 -11.25
CA MET A 280 -13.43 -2.33 -11.55
C MET A 280 -14.94 -2.13 -11.49
N GLN A 281 -15.72 -3.07 -12.04
CA GLN A 281 -17.18 -3.07 -11.95
C GLN A 281 -17.64 -3.14 -10.48
N ALA A 282 -17.07 -4.07 -9.69
CA ALA A 282 -17.42 -4.22 -8.28
C ALA A 282 -17.06 -2.97 -7.46
N ALA A 283 -15.92 -2.35 -7.73
CA ALA A 283 -15.49 -1.14 -7.07
C ALA A 283 -16.40 0.05 -7.41
N ALA A 284 -16.77 0.22 -8.68
CA ALA A 284 -17.70 1.24 -9.12
C ALA A 284 -19.10 1.07 -8.48
N ALA A 285 -19.61 -0.16 -8.43
CA ALA A 285 -20.86 -0.48 -7.74
C ALA A 285 -20.81 -0.20 -6.23
N ARG A 286 -19.61 -0.28 -5.62
CA ARG A 286 -19.35 0.04 -4.20
C ARG A 286 -19.15 1.54 -3.95
N GLY A 287 -19.19 2.37 -5.00
CA GLY A 287 -19.03 3.82 -4.92
C GLY A 287 -17.59 4.33 -5.02
N CYS A 288 -16.64 3.48 -5.37
CA CYS A 288 -15.28 3.92 -5.64
C CYS A 288 -15.23 4.78 -6.92
N ARG A 289 -14.42 5.83 -6.86
CA ARG A 289 -14.17 6.74 -7.98
C ARG A 289 -12.75 6.64 -8.51
N ILE A 290 -11.84 6.03 -7.75
CA ILE A 290 -10.43 5.88 -8.12
C ILE A 290 -10.07 4.39 -8.16
N PHE A 291 -9.43 3.97 -9.27
CA PHE A 291 -8.79 2.68 -9.39
C PHE A 291 -7.26 2.90 -9.33
N ASP A 292 -6.63 2.47 -8.23
CA ASP A 292 -5.19 2.61 -8.02
C ASP A 292 -4.49 1.25 -8.20
N TYR A 293 -3.84 1.06 -9.33
CA TYR A 293 -3.03 -0.14 -9.58
C TYR A 293 -1.78 -0.24 -8.67
N GLY A 294 -1.53 0.77 -7.85
CA GLY A 294 -0.36 0.83 -6.98
C GLY A 294 0.96 0.88 -7.74
N ARG A 295 2.02 0.73 -6.97
CA ARG A 295 3.40 0.88 -7.42
C ARG A 295 3.81 -0.08 -8.51
N SER A 296 4.61 0.43 -9.46
CA SER A 296 5.42 -0.37 -10.38
C SER A 296 6.84 0.19 -10.47
N LYS A 297 7.80 -0.67 -10.79
CA LYS A 297 9.14 -0.23 -11.17
C LYS A 297 9.16 0.10 -12.67
N LEU A 298 9.82 1.18 -13.04
CA LEU A 298 10.05 1.55 -14.44
C LEU A 298 10.70 0.39 -15.21
N GLY A 299 10.25 0.15 -16.44
CA GLY A 299 10.82 -0.86 -17.35
C GLY A 299 10.47 -2.31 -16.98
N THR A 300 9.47 -2.56 -16.17
CA THR A 300 9.01 -3.92 -15.84
C THR A 300 7.72 -4.29 -16.57
N GLY A 301 7.47 -5.60 -16.74
CA GLY A 301 6.23 -6.08 -17.37
C GLY A 301 4.95 -5.64 -16.64
N ALA A 302 5.02 -5.42 -15.32
CA ALA A 302 3.90 -4.85 -14.54
C ALA A 302 3.64 -3.38 -14.92
N TYR A 303 4.70 -2.62 -15.17
CA TYR A 303 4.60 -1.25 -15.69
C TYR A 303 3.92 -1.22 -17.04
N ASP A 304 4.39 -2.06 -17.99
CA ASP A 304 3.85 -2.13 -19.35
C ASP A 304 2.38 -2.57 -19.36
N PHE A 305 2.01 -3.53 -18.50
CA PHE A 305 0.64 -3.99 -18.38
C PHE A 305 -0.30 -2.85 -17.99
N LYS A 306 0.03 -2.07 -16.95
CA LYS A 306 -0.79 -0.95 -16.46
C LYS A 306 -0.89 0.18 -17.49
N LYS A 307 0.22 0.50 -18.16
CA LYS A 307 0.25 1.46 -19.27
C LYS A 307 -0.64 1.02 -20.43
N ASN A 308 -0.62 -0.27 -20.78
CA ASN A 308 -1.47 -0.83 -21.83
C ASN A 308 -2.97 -0.76 -21.49
N TRP A 309 -3.31 -0.70 -20.20
CA TRP A 309 -4.68 -0.46 -19.73
C TRP A 309 -5.13 1.01 -19.78
N GLY A 310 -4.27 1.90 -20.29
CA GLY A 310 -4.57 3.33 -20.46
C GLY A 310 -4.45 4.13 -19.18
N PHE A 311 -3.65 3.65 -18.24
CA PHE A 311 -3.29 4.42 -17.04
C PHE A 311 -2.01 5.20 -17.29
N GLU A 312 -1.96 6.43 -16.81
CA GLU A 312 -0.77 7.26 -16.84
C GLU A 312 0.11 6.99 -15.64
N ALA A 313 1.42 6.95 -15.88
CA ALA A 313 2.40 6.72 -14.84
C ALA A 313 2.68 8.04 -14.10
N THR A 314 2.46 8.08 -12.79
CA THR A 314 2.80 9.19 -11.92
C THR A 314 4.02 8.81 -11.07
N PRO A 315 5.11 9.61 -11.06
CA PRO A 315 6.28 9.34 -10.24
C PRO A 315 5.93 9.19 -8.76
N LEU A 316 6.58 8.25 -8.08
CA LEU A 316 6.55 8.09 -6.63
C LEU A 316 7.92 8.43 -6.07
N PRO A 317 8.09 9.61 -5.49
CA PRO A 317 9.38 10.07 -4.98
C PRO A 317 9.65 9.46 -3.59
N TYR A 318 10.14 8.23 -3.55
CA TYR A 318 10.57 7.63 -2.30
C TYR A 318 11.79 8.37 -1.77
N GLU A 319 11.70 8.83 -0.54
CA GLU A 319 12.73 9.63 0.12
C GLU A 319 13.53 8.81 1.12
N TYR A 320 14.84 9.03 1.13
CA TYR A 320 15.81 8.32 1.96
C TYR A 320 16.70 9.29 2.70
N LYS A 321 16.85 9.10 4.01
CA LYS A 321 17.88 9.76 4.79
C LYS A 321 18.95 8.74 5.16
N LEU A 322 20.20 8.99 4.81
CA LEU A 322 21.31 8.05 5.01
C LEU A 322 21.97 8.29 6.38
N TYR A 323 22.39 7.19 7.04
CA TYR A 323 23.12 7.21 8.32
C TYR A 323 24.41 6.39 8.19
N ALA A 324 24.37 5.08 8.47
CA ALA A 324 25.53 4.22 8.30
C ALA A 324 25.79 3.79 6.85
N SER A 325 24.82 3.96 5.95
CA SER A 325 25.00 3.70 4.53
C SER A 325 25.53 4.94 3.81
N THR A 326 26.40 4.74 2.81
CA THR A 326 26.97 5.81 1.95
C THR A 326 26.28 5.89 0.59
N ALA A 327 25.35 5.00 0.29
CA ALA A 327 24.62 4.94 -0.97
C ALA A 327 23.17 4.52 -0.76
N LEU A 328 22.31 4.92 -1.68
CA LEU A 328 20.91 4.48 -1.71
C LEU A 328 20.81 2.95 -1.92
N PRO A 329 19.84 2.29 -1.29
CA PRO A 329 19.67 0.85 -1.47
C PRO A 329 19.34 0.52 -2.92
N ASP A 330 20.04 -0.49 -3.48
CA ASP A 330 19.78 -0.99 -4.85
C ASP A 330 19.10 -2.37 -4.81
N ASN A 331 17.79 -2.36 -4.67
CA ASN A 331 16.93 -3.56 -4.68
C ASN A 331 16.22 -3.76 -6.03
N ASN A 332 16.85 -3.29 -7.14
CA ASN A 332 16.26 -3.45 -8.46
C ASN A 332 16.45 -4.90 -8.96
N PRO A 333 15.37 -5.64 -9.28
CA PRO A 333 15.46 -6.99 -9.84
C PRO A 333 16.15 -7.03 -11.21
N LEU A 334 16.28 -5.89 -11.90
CA LEU A 334 17.07 -5.80 -13.15
C LEU A 334 18.58 -5.82 -12.90
N ASN A 335 19.03 -5.68 -11.65
CA ASN A 335 20.44 -5.79 -11.31
C ASN A 335 20.95 -7.21 -11.59
N PRO A 336 22.06 -7.39 -12.35
CA PRO A 336 22.60 -8.70 -12.73
C PRO A 336 22.81 -9.68 -11.58
N LYS A 337 23.15 -9.17 -10.36
CA LYS A 337 23.34 -10.01 -9.17
C LYS A 337 22.09 -10.81 -8.77
N TYR A 338 20.89 -10.30 -9.07
CA TYR A 338 19.63 -10.98 -8.77
C TYR A 338 19.14 -11.89 -9.90
N GLN A 339 19.65 -11.71 -11.14
CA GLN A 339 19.16 -12.44 -12.32
C GLN A 339 19.41 -13.95 -12.21
N LEU A 340 20.58 -14.37 -11.68
CA LEU A 340 20.86 -15.77 -11.46
C LEU A 340 19.90 -16.39 -10.45
N PHE A 341 19.70 -15.71 -9.31
CA PHE A 341 18.73 -16.13 -8.29
C PHE A 341 17.32 -16.28 -8.89
N ILE A 342 16.85 -15.28 -9.64
CA ILE A 342 15.55 -15.30 -10.30
C ILE A 342 15.42 -16.50 -11.26
N LYS A 343 16.46 -16.78 -12.07
CA LYS A 343 16.48 -17.93 -13.00
C LYS A 343 16.41 -19.27 -12.26
N MET A 344 17.13 -19.40 -11.16
CA MET A 344 17.10 -20.62 -10.33
C MET A 344 15.75 -20.76 -9.61
N TRP A 345 15.23 -19.69 -9.04
CA TRP A 345 13.95 -19.66 -8.33
C TRP A 345 12.79 -20.16 -9.19
N LYS A 346 12.72 -19.72 -10.46
CA LYS A 346 11.69 -20.13 -11.43
C LYS A 346 11.66 -21.64 -11.71
N LYS A 347 12.73 -22.34 -11.40
CA LYS A 347 12.84 -23.80 -11.63
C LYS A 347 12.46 -24.64 -10.42
N LEU A 348 12.18 -24.00 -9.28
CA LEU A 348 11.79 -24.73 -8.07
C LEU A 348 10.41 -25.35 -8.23
N PRO A 349 10.18 -26.54 -7.66
CA PRO A 349 8.82 -27.03 -7.44
C PRO A 349 8.03 -26.07 -6.55
N LEU A 350 6.75 -25.85 -6.86
CA LEU A 350 5.89 -24.93 -6.12
C LEU A 350 5.88 -25.16 -4.60
N PRO A 351 5.78 -26.39 -4.07
CA PRO A 351 5.84 -26.64 -2.61
C PRO A 351 7.16 -26.16 -1.98
N VAL A 352 8.28 -26.34 -2.68
CA VAL A 352 9.61 -25.89 -2.21
C VAL A 352 9.67 -24.37 -2.20
N ALA A 353 9.19 -23.70 -3.26
CA ALA A 353 9.14 -22.26 -3.34
C ALA A 353 8.22 -21.68 -2.24
N ASN A 354 7.08 -22.31 -1.97
CA ASN A 354 6.14 -21.91 -0.92
C ASN A 354 6.72 -22.09 0.50
N PHE A 355 7.59 -23.08 0.70
CA PHE A 355 8.28 -23.27 1.98
C PHE A 355 9.42 -22.24 2.19
N LEU A 356 10.25 -22.02 1.18
CA LEU A 356 11.42 -21.13 1.28
C LEU A 356 11.05 -19.64 1.15
N GLY A 357 10.04 -19.32 0.36
CA GLY A 357 9.65 -17.95 0.04
C GLY A 357 9.44 -17.05 1.25
N PRO A 358 8.66 -17.47 2.27
CA PRO A 358 8.41 -16.70 3.48
C PRO A 358 9.68 -16.29 4.24
N HIS A 359 10.69 -17.14 4.25
CA HIS A 359 11.96 -16.88 4.94
C HIS A 359 12.82 -15.84 4.22
N ILE A 360 12.65 -15.71 2.91
CA ILE A 360 13.39 -14.74 2.09
C ILE A 360 12.64 -13.41 2.07
N VAL A 361 11.33 -13.42 1.77
CA VAL A 361 10.55 -12.20 1.56
C VAL A 361 10.51 -11.29 2.79
N ARG A 362 10.50 -11.87 4.00
CA ARG A 362 10.52 -11.10 5.26
C ARG A 362 11.72 -10.13 5.37
N ASN A 363 12.77 -10.35 4.60
CA ASN A 363 14.00 -9.56 4.62
C ASN A 363 14.06 -8.53 3.47
N LEU A 364 13.04 -8.49 2.59
CA LEU A 364 13.05 -7.62 1.42
C LEU A 364 12.38 -6.26 1.65
N GLY A 365 11.53 -6.06 2.64
CA GLY A 365 10.97 -4.81 3.14
C GLY A 365 9.99 -4.10 2.21
#